data_243b0f534f137f65b0fd3f1e27e46019
#
_entry.id   243b0f534f137f65b0fd3f1e27e46019
#
_cell.length_a   1.000
_cell.length_b   1.000
_cell.length_c   1.000
_cell.angle_alpha   90.00
_cell.angle_beta   90.00
_cell.angle_gamma   90.00
#
_symmetry.space_group_name_H-M   'P 1'
#
loop_
_entity.id
_entity.type
_entity.pdbx_description
1 polymer ?
#
loop_
_entity_poly.entity_id
_entity_poly.type
_entity_poly.pdbx_seq_one_letter_code
_entity_poly.pdbx_strand_id
1 'polypeptide(L)'
;MAELNISQATTTNFSGTVPDFIVQSKALDNANPDGIETYYYFDKATQYMGYYFGISEVFNAANALATWAVARGWKAKDPQTKVELDHVRGMGKDTFTQIMWNHVVTKLIVGDAFIEVKRKDGTIVNMINISPERVRIVFDKSGMLKRYDVWNGSEWKEVSKDNMLHSINKKFGDQMHGTSQLVASKFVIDALNEALADERTIKHRDKALGIAYYQTDKAGKIAYANSQIEKAVKNGEMVGLPEGTVKIEAYPSRSSEDRSGWITLLQNKFYQDFGVPRTIASSDGTSEVGGKMGHVIFEPIYTKEQMDLEDDLANQQAIFITFNRPPSLGGLVQDEEAKNTGQTRLQPNDTAITMNRE
;
A
#
# COMPACT_ATOMS: atom_id res chain seq x y z
N MET A 1 -19.70 -5.61 14.74
CA MET A 1 -18.51 -5.69 13.89
C MET A 1 -18.99 -6.15 12.52
N ALA A 2 -18.93 -5.30 11.52
CA ALA A 2 -19.23 -5.73 10.15
C ALA A 2 -18.11 -6.67 9.71
N GLU A 3 -18.45 -7.90 9.38
CA GLU A 3 -17.52 -8.85 8.79
C GLU A 3 -17.04 -8.27 7.45
N LEU A 4 -15.73 -8.03 7.33
CA LEU A 4 -15.08 -7.65 6.09
C LEU A 4 -15.27 -8.80 5.08
N ASN A 5 -16.20 -8.64 4.17
CA ASN A 5 -16.46 -9.63 3.13
C ASN A 5 -15.40 -9.49 2.02
N ILE A 6 -14.22 -10.09 2.25
CA ILE A 6 -13.06 -10.09 1.35
C ILE A 6 -13.41 -10.72 -0.01
N SER A 7 -14.48 -11.53 -0.09
CA SER A 7 -14.89 -12.17 -1.34
C SER A 7 -15.45 -11.18 -2.39
N GLN A 8 -15.91 -10.01 -1.97
CA GLN A 8 -16.37 -8.98 -2.92
C GLN A 8 -15.23 -8.18 -3.56
N ALA A 9 -14.03 -8.22 -2.99
CA ALA A 9 -12.85 -7.56 -3.57
C ALA A 9 -12.26 -8.33 -4.76
N THR A 10 -12.61 -9.61 -4.95
CA THR A 10 -12.01 -10.50 -5.95
C THR A 10 -12.86 -10.76 -7.21
N THR A 11 -14.08 -10.25 -7.27
CA THR A 11 -14.98 -10.48 -8.41
C THR A 11 -15.33 -9.18 -9.14
N THR A 12 -14.37 -8.51 -9.72
CA THR A 12 -14.64 -7.65 -10.85
C THR A 12 -14.38 -8.43 -12.13
N ASN A 13 -15.45 -8.82 -12.81
CA ASN A 13 -15.38 -9.38 -14.17
C ASN A 13 -14.68 -8.36 -15.06
N PHE A 14 -13.45 -8.66 -15.41
CA PHE A 14 -12.72 -7.96 -16.46
C PHE A 14 -13.28 -8.44 -17.81
N SER A 15 -14.38 -7.86 -18.26
CA SER A 15 -14.69 -7.84 -19.68
C SER A 15 -13.86 -6.74 -20.31
N GLY A 16 -12.94 -7.09 -21.20
CA GLY A 16 -11.86 -6.31 -21.80
C GLY A 16 -12.20 -4.99 -22.50
N THR A 17 -12.87 -4.11 -21.82
CA THR A 17 -12.97 -2.71 -22.17
C THR A 17 -11.97 -1.92 -21.35
N VAL A 18 -11.10 -1.18 -22.05
CA VAL A 18 -10.32 -0.09 -21.48
C VAL A 18 -11.22 0.62 -20.47
N PRO A 19 -10.81 0.75 -19.17
CA PRO A 19 -11.63 1.47 -18.21
C PRO A 19 -11.88 2.85 -18.79
N ASP A 20 -13.14 3.12 -19.10
CA ASP A 20 -13.59 4.45 -19.44
C ASP A 20 -13.27 5.29 -18.20
N PHE A 21 -12.26 6.14 -18.28
CA PHE A 21 -11.92 7.10 -17.23
C PHE A 21 -13.00 8.18 -17.21
N ILE A 22 -14.21 7.76 -16.89
CA ILE A 22 -15.20 8.70 -16.40
C ILE A 22 -14.72 9.05 -14.99
N VAL A 23 -13.91 10.09 -14.91
CA VAL A 23 -13.77 10.88 -13.70
C VAL A 23 -15.17 11.45 -13.45
N GLN A 24 -16.04 10.65 -12.85
CA GLN A 24 -17.20 11.21 -12.22
C GLN A 24 -16.65 12.07 -11.08
N SER A 25 -16.49 13.35 -11.38
CA SER A 25 -16.54 14.34 -10.33
C SER A 25 -17.96 14.24 -9.78
N LYS A 26 -18.17 13.30 -8.85
CA LYS A 26 -19.32 13.34 -7.95
C LYS A 26 -19.08 14.44 -6.93
N ALA A 27 -18.79 15.63 -7.43
CA ALA A 27 -19.08 16.81 -6.68
C ALA A 27 -20.61 16.85 -6.56
N LEU A 28 -21.12 16.83 -5.34
CA LEU A 28 -22.46 17.31 -5.02
C LEU A 28 -23.63 16.36 -5.33
N ASP A 29 -23.56 15.08 -4.93
CA ASP A 29 -24.63 14.13 -5.22
C ASP A 29 -25.83 14.15 -4.25
N ASN A 30 -25.80 14.91 -3.16
CA ASN A 30 -26.94 14.99 -2.26
C ASN A 30 -27.16 16.42 -1.75
N ALA A 31 -27.89 17.22 -2.53
CA ALA A 31 -28.46 18.44 -1.99
C ALA A 31 -29.47 18.09 -0.89
N ASN A 32 -29.34 18.73 0.26
CA ASN A 32 -30.40 18.72 1.26
C ASN A 32 -31.70 19.22 0.59
N PRO A 33 -32.88 18.70 0.94
CA PRO A 33 -34.18 19.12 0.33
C PRO A 33 -34.38 20.64 0.24
N ASP A 34 -33.72 21.39 1.11
CA ASP A 34 -33.76 22.86 1.12
C ASP A 34 -32.71 23.53 0.19
N GLY A 35 -31.89 22.78 -0.54
CA GLY A 35 -30.89 23.30 -1.47
C GLY A 35 -29.77 24.15 -0.85
N ILE A 36 -29.58 24.07 0.47
CA ILE A 36 -28.70 24.96 1.24
C ILE A 36 -27.33 24.35 1.48
N GLU A 37 -27.23 23.05 1.60
CA GLU A 37 -25.98 22.32 1.89
C GLU A 37 -25.83 21.12 0.97
N THR A 38 -24.58 20.83 0.64
CA THR A 38 -24.19 19.63 -0.11
C THR A 38 -23.13 18.87 0.65
N TYR A 39 -23.07 17.56 0.49
CA TYR A 39 -22.09 16.75 1.21
C TYR A 39 -21.49 15.65 0.35
N TYR A 40 -20.23 15.30 0.68
CA TYR A 40 -19.46 14.25 0.04
C TYR A 40 -19.28 13.06 0.97
N TYR A 41 -19.46 11.85 0.44
CA TYR A 41 -19.27 10.57 1.13
C TYR A 41 -18.12 9.76 0.55
N PHE A 42 -17.51 8.97 1.41
CA PHE A 42 -16.46 8.03 1.05
C PHE A 42 -17.03 6.61 0.86
N ASP A 43 -17.81 6.40 -0.18
CA ASP A 43 -18.53 5.15 -0.48
C ASP A 43 -17.59 3.94 -0.72
N LYS A 44 -16.34 4.18 -1.17
CA LYS A 44 -15.34 3.16 -1.47
C LYS A 44 -14.34 2.92 -0.34
N ALA A 45 -14.44 3.62 0.79
CA ALA A 45 -13.47 3.51 1.88
C ALA A 45 -13.34 2.07 2.40
N THR A 46 -14.46 1.38 2.63
CA THR A 46 -14.48 -0.01 3.08
C THR A 46 -13.81 -0.95 2.08
N GLN A 47 -14.02 -0.75 0.78
CA GLN A 47 -13.36 -1.54 -0.27
C GLN A 47 -11.85 -1.36 -0.24
N TYR A 48 -11.37 -0.13 -0.14
CA TYR A 48 -9.94 0.17 -0.08
C TYR A 48 -9.29 -0.38 1.20
N MET A 49 -9.98 -0.35 2.33
CA MET A 49 -9.54 -1.02 3.55
C MET A 49 -9.43 -2.54 3.35
N GLY A 50 -10.37 -3.14 2.60
CA GLY A 50 -10.30 -4.55 2.21
C GLY A 50 -9.03 -4.89 1.42
N TYR A 51 -8.65 -4.07 0.45
CA TYR A 51 -7.38 -4.24 -0.28
C TYR A 51 -6.17 -4.12 0.66
N TYR A 52 -6.17 -3.16 1.57
CA TYR A 52 -5.07 -2.99 2.52
C TYR A 52 -4.87 -4.21 3.42
N PHE A 53 -5.93 -4.81 3.94
CA PHE A 53 -5.81 -6.00 4.80
C PHE A 53 -5.65 -7.31 4.03
N GLY A 54 -6.13 -7.38 2.80
CA GLY A 54 -6.14 -8.61 2.00
C GLY A 54 -4.92 -8.80 1.09
N ILE A 55 -4.17 -7.74 0.78
CA ILE A 55 -3.08 -7.77 -0.22
C ILE A 55 -1.77 -7.36 0.44
N SER A 56 -0.82 -8.29 0.50
CA SER A 56 0.46 -8.10 1.21
C SER A 56 1.29 -6.95 0.66
N GLU A 57 1.31 -6.77 -0.65
CA GLU A 57 2.04 -5.69 -1.31
C GLU A 57 1.50 -4.31 -0.90
N VAL A 58 0.16 -4.16 -0.85
CA VAL A 58 -0.50 -2.93 -0.42
C VAL A 58 -0.18 -2.64 1.05
N PHE A 59 -0.31 -3.67 1.90
CA PHE A 59 0.00 -3.57 3.32
C PHE A 59 1.43 -3.12 3.54
N ASN A 60 2.40 -3.79 2.90
CA ASN A 60 3.82 -3.50 3.08
C ASN A 60 4.19 -2.11 2.54
N ALA A 61 3.71 -1.72 1.37
CA ALA A 61 4.04 -0.42 0.77
C ALA A 61 3.49 0.74 1.60
N ALA A 62 2.22 0.68 2.03
CA ALA A 62 1.61 1.73 2.84
C ALA A 62 2.29 1.87 4.22
N ASN A 63 2.55 0.73 4.88
CA ASN A 63 3.22 0.72 6.17
C ASN A 63 4.68 1.18 6.08
N ALA A 64 5.40 0.83 5.02
CA ALA A 64 6.76 1.31 4.80
C ALA A 64 6.78 2.85 4.69
N LEU A 65 5.94 3.44 3.83
CA LEU A 65 5.89 4.89 3.66
C LEU A 65 5.50 5.60 4.97
N ALA A 66 4.45 5.14 5.66
CA ALA A 66 4.03 5.71 6.94
C ALA A 66 5.13 5.61 8.02
N THR A 67 5.84 4.47 8.07
CA THR A 67 6.94 4.27 9.02
C THR A 67 8.11 5.22 8.74
N TRP A 68 8.50 5.39 7.49
CA TRP A 68 9.56 6.31 7.12
C TRP A 68 9.18 7.77 7.36
N ALA A 69 7.92 8.13 7.17
CA ALA A 69 7.43 9.49 7.40
C ALA A 69 7.40 9.86 8.89
N VAL A 70 6.97 8.94 9.78
CA VAL A 70 6.58 9.33 11.14
C VAL A 70 7.39 8.65 12.25
N ALA A 71 7.90 7.40 12.04
CA ALA A 71 8.41 6.57 13.14
C ALA A 71 9.71 7.09 13.80
N ARG A 72 10.43 8.01 13.15
CA ARG A 72 11.65 8.62 13.75
C ARG A 72 11.36 9.65 14.82
N GLY A 73 10.07 9.88 15.11
CA GLY A 73 9.62 10.85 16.09
C GLY A 73 9.59 12.28 15.54
N TRP A 74 9.32 13.22 16.43
CA TRP A 74 9.06 14.61 16.09
C TRP A 74 9.57 15.56 17.18
N LYS A 75 9.67 16.84 16.83
CA LYS A 75 10.03 17.92 17.75
C LYS A 75 8.96 19.00 17.66
N ALA A 76 8.47 19.46 18.81
CA ALA A 76 7.60 20.61 18.86
C ALA A 76 8.42 21.92 18.85
N LYS A 77 7.84 22.96 18.28
CA LYS A 77 8.45 24.30 18.27
C LYS A 77 8.48 24.91 19.67
N ASP A 78 7.49 24.60 20.50
CA ASP A 78 7.38 25.09 21.86
C ASP A 78 7.17 23.94 22.87
N PRO A 79 7.59 24.12 24.14
CA PRO A 79 7.48 23.07 25.16
C PRO A 79 6.03 22.73 25.54
N GLN A 80 5.10 23.69 25.45
CA GLN A 80 3.71 23.47 25.83
C GLN A 80 3.06 22.50 24.83
N THR A 81 3.18 22.75 23.52
CA THR A 81 2.72 21.85 22.46
C THR A 81 3.34 20.46 22.63
N LYS A 82 4.61 20.36 23.03
CA LYS A 82 5.25 19.07 23.30
C LYS A 82 4.52 18.30 24.39
N VAL A 83 4.22 18.95 25.52
CA VAL A 83 3.51 18.33 26.64
C VAL A 83 2.09 17.93 26.25
N GLU A 84 1.35 18.79 25.54
CA GLU A 84 -0.01 18.51 25.08
C GLU A 84 -0.04 17.25 24.19
N LEU A 85 0.84 17.18 23.19
CA LEU A 85 0.89 16.05 22.25
C LEU A 85 1.41 14.75 22.90
N ASP A 86 2.28 14.82 23.89
CA ASP A 86 2.72 13.64 24.66
C ASP A 86 1.59 13.05 25.52
N HIS A 87 0.57 13.86 25.84
CA HIS A 87 -0.58 13.44 26.65
C HIS A 87 -1.76 12.90 25.82
N VAL A 88 -1.79 13.06 24.49
CA VAL A 88 -2.86 12.48 23.67
C VAL A 88 -2.86 10.95 23.76
N ARG A 89 -4.06 10.34 23.72
CA ARG A 89 -4.22 8.88 23.89
C ARG A 89 -5.14 8.25 22.83
N GLY A 90 -5.54 9.00 21.81
CA GLY A 90 -6.43 8.50 20.78
C GLY A 90 -7.74 7.94 21.36
N MET A 91 -8.07 6.72 20.95
CA MET A 91 -9.21 5.99 21.50
C MET A 91 -8.91 5.28 22.83
N GLY A 92 -7.70 5.41 23.36
CA GLY A 92 -7.35 4.81 24.66
C GLY A 92 -5.87 4.83 25.02
N LYS A 93 -5.01 4.24 24.22
CA LYS A 93 -3.58 4.05 24.54
C LYS A 93 -2.62 4.52 23.46
N ASP A 94 -3.12 5.13 22.39
CA ASP A 94 -2.29 5.54 21.27
C ASP A 94 -1.38 6.70 21.64
N THR A 95 -0.17 6.69 21.15
CA THR A 95 0.72 7.84 21.19
C THR A 95 0.46 8.76 20.00
N PHE A 96 0.88 10.02 20.09
CA PHE A 96 0.79 10.95 18.97
C PHE A 96 1.44 10.38 17.69
N THR A 97 2.60 9.72 17.81
CA THR A 97 3.27 9.07 16.69
C THR A 97 2.41 7.95 16.07
N GLN A 98 1.73 7.15 16.88
CA GLN A 98 0.83 6.10 16.38
C GLN A 98 -0.41 6.68 15.70
N ILE A 99 -0.97 7.76 16.26
CA ILE A 99 -2.10 8.49 15.68
C ILE A 99 -1.71 9.03 14.30
N MET A 100 -0.55 9.67 14.17
CA MET A 100 -0.06 10.20 12.90
C MET A 100 0.30 9.10 11.90
N TRP A 101 0.89 7.99 12.36
CA TRP A 101 1.19 6.84 11.51
C TRP A 101 -0.09 6.26 10.89
N ASN A 102 -1.11 6.04 11.71
CA ASN A 102 -2.42 5.57 11.23
C ASN A 102 -3.08 6.58 10.28
N HIS A 103 -2.92 7.87 10.54
CA HIS A 103 -3.40 8.94 9.69
C HIS A 103 -2.78 8.88 8.29
N VAL A 104 -1.45 8.70 8.20
CA VAL A 104 -0.76 8.54 6.90
C VAL A 104 -1.24 7.31 6.16
N VAL A 105 -1.32 6.15 6.83
CA VAL A 105 -1.83 4.92 6.20
C VAL A 105 -3.24 5.14 5.65
N THR A 106 -4.13 5.72 6.45
CA THR A 106 -5.52 5.98 6.04
C THR A 106 -5.58 6.92 4.85
N LYS A 107 -4.79 8.02 4.86
CA LYS A 107 -4.69 8.97 3.76
C LYS A 107 -4.25 8.29 2.45
N LEU A 108 -3.23 7.44 2.50
CA LEU A 108 -2.72 6.74 1.32
C LEU A 108 -3.75 5.75 0.76
N ILE A 109 -4.42 5.01 1.64
CA ILE A 109 -5.33 3.92 1.24
C ILE A 109 -6.69 4.45 0.77
N VAL A 110 -7.27 5.41 1.50
CA VAL A 110 -8.62 5.89 1.18
C VAL A 110 -8.59 7.15 0.31
N GLY A 111 -7.53 7.95 0.40
CA GLY A 111 -7.39 9.25 -0.25
C GLY A 111 -7.53 10.41 0.73
N ASP A 112 -8.24 10.21 1.82
CA ASP A 112 -8.49 11.20 2.86
C ASP A 112 -8.32 10.58 4.24
N ALA A 113 -7.83 11.36 5.19
CA ALA A 113 -7.74 10.95 6.59
C ALA A 113 -8.19 12.08 7.51
N PHE A 114 -8.82 11.68 8.61
CA PHE A 114 -9.47 12.61 9.55
C PHE A 114 -9.02 12.33 10.97
N ILE A 115 -8.69 13.42 11.71
CA ILE A 115 -8.46 13.39 13.14
C ILE A 115 -9.34 14.45 13.79
N GLU A 116 -10.23 14.05 14.71
CA GLU A 116 -10.93 14.97 15.59
C GLU A 116 -9.97 15.44 16.69
N VAL A 117 -9.71 16.74 16.73
CA VAL A 117 -8.87 17.38 17.76
C VAL A 117 -9.77 17.92 18.86
N LYS A 118 -9.69 17.31 20.04
CA LYS A 118 -10.47 17.72 21.21
C LYS A 118 -9.68 18.75 22.02
N ARG A 119 -10.27 19.93 22.19
CA ARG A 119 -9.68 21.02 22.99
C ARG A 119 -10.55 21.35 24.20
N LYS A 120 -9.89 21.75 25.26
CA LYS A 120 -10.51 22.36 26.44
C LYS A 120 -9.74 23.64 26.77
N ASP A 121 -10.43 24.75 26.80
CA ASP A 121 -9.86 26.05 27.07
C ASP A 121 -8.65 26.41 26.16
N GLY A 122 -8.76 26.03 24.87
CA GLY A 122 -7.70 26.22 23.88
C GLY A 122 -6.60 25.16 23.87
N THR A 123 -6.45 24.37 24.93
CA THR A 123 -5.44 23.33 25.09
C THR A 123 -5.88 22.01 24.44
N ILE A 124 -4.99 21.32 23.74
CA ILE A 124 -5.27 20.01 23.13
C ILE A 124 -5.33 18.96 24.25
N VAL A 125 -6.49 18.34 24.39
CA VAL A 125 -6.72 17.27 25.38
C VAL A 125 -6.55 15.90 24.73
N ASN A 126 -7.01 15.73 23.50
CA ASN A 126 -6.92 14.45 22.78
C ASN A 126 -7.02 14.64 21.26
N MET A 127 -6.51 13.67 20.52
CA MET A 127 -6.60 13.57 19.06
C MET A 127 -7.07 12.16 18.68
N ILE A 128 -8.15 12.05 17.91
CA ILE A 128 -8.79 10.76 17.63
C ILE A 128 -8.90 10.56 16.13
N ASN A 129 -8.27 9.51 15.60
CA ASN A 129 -8.47 9.09 14.21
C ASN A 129 -9.92 8.66 13.97
N ILE A 130 -10.51 9.15 12.89
CA ILE A 130 -11.86 8.79 12.46
C ILE A 130 -11.77 8.12 11.10
N SER A 131 -12.43 6.96 10.97
CA SER A 131 -12.50 6.27 9.69
C SER A 131 -13.27 7.12 8.66
N PRO A 132 -12.73 7.32 7.44
CA PRO A 132 -13.36 8.15 6.42
C PRO A 132 -14.80 7.75 6.06
N GLU A 133 -15.15 6.46 6.18
CA GLU A 133 -16.53 5.98 5.95
C GLU A 133 -17.55 6.56 6.95
N ARG A 134 -17.07 7.07 8.09
CA ARG A 134 -17.87 7.69 9.15
C ARG A 134 -17.89 9.20 9.07
N VAL A 135 -17.26 9.79 8.06
CA VAL A 135 -17.17 11.24 7.90
C VAL A 135 -17.87 11.65 6.61
N ARG A 136 -18.60 12.73 6.66
CA ARG A 136 -19.05 13.44 5.47
C ARG A 136 -18.59 14.89 5.53
N ILE A 137 -18.11 15.38 4.40
CA ILE A 137 -17.69 16.77 4.24
C ILE A 137 -18.90 17.57 3.80
N VAL A 138 -19.25 18.62 4.54
CA VAL A 138 -20.40 19.47 4.27
C VAL A 138 -19.97 20.80 3.70
N PHE A 139 -20.54 21.16 2.56
CA PHE A 139 -20.25 22.41 1.84
C PHE A 139 -21.40 23.39 1.98
N ASP A 140 -21.08 24.66 1.93
CA ASP A 140 -22.05 25.73 1.82
C ASP A 140 -22.52 25.96 0.36
N LYS A 141 -23.41 26.91 0.14
CA LYS A 141 -23.93 27.28 -1.21
C LYS A 141 -22.86 27.73 -2.18
N SER A 142 -21.71 28.19 -1.71
CA SER A 142 -20.59 28.64 -2.52
C SER A 142 -19.61 27.51 -2.85
N GLY A 143 -19.86 26.28 -2.37
CA GLY A 143 -18.97 25.13 -2.53
C GLY A 143 -17.78 25.15 -1.55
N MET A 144 -17.77 26.03 -0.56
CA MET A 144 -16.73 26.09 0.44
C MET A 144 -17.03 25.15 1.60
N LEU A 145 -15.96 24.61 2.21
CA LEU A 145 -16.05 23.76 3.38
C LEU A 145 -16.73 24.50 4.54
N LYS A 146 -17.87 23.97 4.99
CA LYS A 146 -18.63 24.51 6.13
C LYS A 146 -18.29 23.80 7.43
N ARG A 147 -18.43 22.46 7.46
CA ARG A 147 -18.17 21.60 8.62
C ARG A 147 -17.96 20.16 8.19
N TYR A 148 -17.67 19.33 9.16
CA TYR A 148 -17.68 17.88 9.03
C TYR A 148 -18.80 17.29 9.88
N ASP A 149 -19.48 16.28 9.37
CA ASP A 149 -20.40 15.49 10.16
C ASP A 149 -19.81 14.08 10.36
N VAL A 150 -19.77 13.63 11.60
CA VAL A 150 -19.18 12.35 12.00
C VAL A 150 -20.24 11.42 12.52
N TRP A 151 -20.32 10.21 11.96
CA TRP A 151 -21.23 9.17 12.42
C TRP A 151 -20.74 8.54 13.73
N ASN A 152 -21.54 8.64 14.79
CA ASN A 152 -21.20 8.09 16.10
C ASN A 152 -21.76 6.67 16.36
N GLY A 153 -22.46 6.08 15.39
CA GLY A 153 -23.12 4.77 15.47
C GLY A 153 -24.64 4.87 15.55
N SER A 154 -25.19 6.02 15.91
CA SER A 154 -26.65 6.27 16.00
C SER A 154 -27.08 7.52 15.25
N GLU A 155 -26.26 8.56 15.23
CA GLU A 155 -26.58 9.87 14.62
C GLU A 155 -25.32 10.55 14.05
N TRP A 156 -25.56 11.51 13.17
CA TRP A 156 -24.51 12.39 12.65
C TRP A 156 -24.26 13.53 13.62
N LYS A 157 -23.01 13.60 14.13
CA LYS A 157 -22.55 14.67 15.02
C LYS A 157 -21.80 15.70 14.21
N GLU A 158 -22.17 16.96 14.32
CA GLU A 158 -21.45 18.07 13.71
C GLU A 158 -20.13 18.32 14.41
N VAL A 159 -19.05 18.49 13.62
CA VAL A 159 -17.71 18.86 14.08
C VAL A 159 -17.26 20.07 13.29
N SER A 160 -16.85 21.13 14.00
CA SER A 160 -16.30 22.33 13.37
C SER A 160 -15.06 22.00 12.55
N LYS A 161 -14.87 22.70 11.44
CA LYS A 161 -13.64 22.59 10.62
C LYS A 161 -12.37 22.87 11.44
N ASP A 162 -12.43 23.75 12.47
CA ASP A 162 -11.30 24.10 13.30
C ASP A 162 -10.90 22.98 14.30
N ASN A 163 -11.77 21.99 14.49
CA ASN A 163 -11.55 20.83 15.35
C ASN A 163 -11.32 19.54 14.56
N MET A 164 -11.17 19.64 13.24
CA MET A 164 -10.89 18.51 12.38
C MET A 164 -9.59 18.76 11.63
N LEU A 165 -8.62 17.85 11.79
CA LEU A 165 -7.48 17.76 10.89
C LEU A 165 -7.87 16.87 9.75
N HIS A 166 -7.85 17.40 8.52
CA HIS A 166 -8.16 16.68 7.29
C HIS A 166 -6.99 16.73 6.34
N SER A 167 -6.33 15.60 6.15
CA SER A 167 -5.24 15.45 5.18
C SER A 167 -5.73 14.78 3.91
N ILE A 168 -5.36 15.35 2.77
CA ILE A 168 -5.82 14.98 1.44
C ILE A 168 -4.66 14.39 0.64
N ASN A 169 -4.83 13.19 0.07
CA ASN A 169 -3.86 12.58 -0.83
C ASN A 169 -4.17 12.93 -2.29
N LYS A 170 -3.17 13.43 -3.02
CA LYS A 170 -3.24 13.66 -4.48
C LYS A 170 -4.52 14.36 -4.93
N LYS A 171 -4.76 15.53 -4.40
CA LYS A 171 -5.83 16.42 -4.81
C LYS A 171 -5.65 16.87 -6.26
N PHE A 172 -6.71 16.85 -7.04
CA PHE A 172 -6.74 17.37 -8.40
C PHE A 172 -7.69 18.58 -8.51
N GLY A 173 -7.17 19.70 -8.98
CA GLY A 173 -7.95 20.92 -9.18
C GLY A 173 -8.52 21.47 -7.85
N ASP A 174 -9.81 21.78 -7.86
CA ASP A 174 -10.58 22.36 -6.75
C ASP A 174 -11.29 21.34 -5.86
N GLN A 175 -11.04 20.04 -6.08
CA GLN A 175 -11.63 18.98 -5.26
C GLN A 175 -11.27 19.13 -3.79
N MET A 176 -12.26 18.91 -2.92
CA MET A 176 -12.09 18.96 -1.45
C MET A 176 -11.88 17.59 -0.84
N HIS A 177 -11.62 16.59 -1.64
CA HIS A 177 -11.29 15.22 -1.26
C HIS A 177 -10.12 14.70 -2.09
N GLY A 178 -9.44 13.69 -1.59
CA GLY A 178 -8.28 13.09 -2.22
C GLY A 178 -8.60 11.86 -3.05
N THR A 179 -7.57 11.37 -3.72
CA THR A 179 -7.63 10.13 -4.49
C THR A 179 -6.78 9.06 -3.80
N SER A 180 -7.37 7.88 -3.61
CA SER A 180 -6.64 6.72 -3.10
C SER A 180 -5.46 6.38 -4.01
N GLN A 181 -4.33 6.02 -3.41
CA GLN A 181 -3.16 5.51 -4.15
C GLN A 181 -3.49 4.24 -4.92
N LEU A 182 -4.47 3.47 -4.45
CA LEU A 182 -4.88 2.20 -5.05
C LEU A 182 -5.62 2.37 -6.38
N VAL A 183 -6.18 3.54 -6.66
CA VAL A 183 -6.90 3.80 -7.93
C VAL A 183 -5.97 3.60 -9.13
N ALA A 184 -4.76 4.16 -9.07
CA ALA A 184 -3.78 4.02 -10.14
C ALA A 184 -3.23 2.59 -10.27
N SER A 185 -3.10 1.89 -9.15
CA SER A 185 -2.51 0.55 -9.09
C SER A 185 -3.54 -0.58 -9.26
N LYS A 186 -4.84 -0.26 -9.37
CA LYS A 186 -5.92 -1.27 -9.38
C LYS A 186 -5.71 -2.35 -10.43
N PHE A 187 -5.41 -1.96 -11.67
CA PHE A 187 -5.16 -2.91 -12.75
C PHE A 187 -4.01 -3.89 -12.42
N VAL A 188 -2.92 -3.36 -11.88
CA VAL A 188 -1.73 -4.16 -11.52
C VAL A 188 -2.04 -5.10 -10.35
N ILE A 189 -2.82 -4.64 -9.37
CA ILE A 189 -3.27 -5.45 -8.23
C ILE A 189 -4.12 -6.63 -8.71
N ASP A 190 -5.11 -6.37 -9.56
CA ASP A 190 -6.01 -7.39 -10.09
C ASP A 190 -5.23 -8.42 -10.93
N ALA A 191 -4.34 -7.97 -11.83
CA ALA A 191 -3.48 -8.84 -12.64
C ALA A 191 -2.51 -9.68 -11.79
N LEU A 192 -1.96 -9.12 -10.71
CA LEU A 192 -1.07 -9.84 -9.79
C LEU A 192 -1.83 -10.95 -9.04
N ASN A 193 -3.02 -10.67 -8.55
CA ASN A 193 -3.86 -11.64 -7.87
C ASN A 193 -4.26 -12.79 -8.81
N GLU A 194 -4.62 -12.49 -10.07
CA GLU A 194 -4.93 -13.49 -11.09
C GLU A 194 -3.70 -14.35 -11.40
N ALA A 195 -2.54 -13.74 -11.64
CA ALA A 195 -1.29 -14.45 -11.91
C ALA A 195 -0.89 -15.41 -10.78
N LEU A 196 -1.06 -14.98 -9.51
CA LEU A 196 -0.78 -15.82 -8.34
C LEU A 196 -1.80 -16.98 -8.21
N ALA A 197 -3.08 -16.76 -8.52
CA ALA A 197 -4.10 -17.78 -8.52
C ALA A 197 -3.86 -18.83 -9.61
N ASP A 198 -3.46 -18.41 -10.80
CA ASP A 198 -3.11 -19.26 -11.91
C ASP A 198 -1.87 -20.10 -11.59
N GLU A 199 -0.81 -19.49 -11.06
CA GLU A 199 0.40 -20.19 -10.64
C GLU A 199 0.08 -21.25 -9.59
N ARG A 200 -0.74 -20.92 -8.60
CA ARG A 200 -1.22 -21.88 -7.60
C ARG A 200 -1.95 -23.05 -8.24
N THR A 201 -2.84 -22.77 -9.20
CA THR A 201 -3.61 -23.81 -9.91
C THR A 201 -2.70 -24.74 -10.69
N ILE A 202 -1.68 -24.19 -11.35
CA ILE A 202 -0.71 -24.98 -12.12
C ILE A 202 0.14 -25.84 -11.18
N LYS A 203 0.66 -25.28 -10.09
CA LYS A 203 1.39 -26.04 -9.05
C LYS A 203 0.57 -27.19 -8.46
N HIS A 204 -0.76 -27.03 -8.35
CA HIS A 204 -1.63 -28.13 -7.96
C HIS A 204 -1.79 -29.18 -9.05
N ARG A 205 -1.87 -28.78 -10.32
CA ARG A 205 -1.95 -29.71 -11.46
C ARG A 205 -0.65 -30.47 -11.68
N ASP A 206 0.51 -29.85 -11.46
CA ASP A 206 1.82 -30.49 -11.59
C ASP A 206 2.02 -31.65 -10.58
N LYS A 207 1.20 -31.71 -9.52
CA LYS A 207 1.15 -32.85 -8.60
C LYS A 207 0.40 -34.05 -9.17
N ALA A 208 -0.38 -33.89 -10.24
CA ALA A 208 -1.08 -34.98 -10.87
C ALA A 208 -0.07 -35.83 -11.67
N LEU A 209 0.06 -37.12 -11.32
CA LEU A 209 1.01 -38.05 -11.95
C LEU A 209 0.79 -38.27 -13.44
N GLY A 210 -0.40 -37.97 -13.97
CA GLY A 210 -0.76 -38.19 -15.37
C GLY A 210 -2.11 -38.88 -15.55
N ILE A 211 -2.31 -39.47 -16.71
CA ILE A 211 -3.51 -40.25 -17.03
C ILE A 211 -3.21 -41.71 -16.72
N ALA A 212 -4.04 -42.34 -15.88
CA ALA A 212 -3.95 -43.77 -15.58
C ALA A 212 -4.88 -44.54 -16.50
N TYR A 213 -4.31 -45.42 -17.34
CA TYR A 213 -5.06 -46.36 -18.19
C TYR A 213 -5.12 -47.71 -17.51
N TYR A 214 -6.32 -48.20 -17.22
CA TYR A 214 -6.52 -49.48 -16.56
C TYR A 214 -6.69 -50.57 -17.61
N GLN A 215 -5.93 -51.64 -17.49
CA GLN A 215 -6.03 -52.82 -18.40
C GLN A 215 -7.09 -53.83 -17.94
N THR A 216 -8.02 -53.42 -17.10
CA THR A 216 -9.08 -54.25 -16.55
C THR A 216 -10.37 -53.47 -16.33
N ASP A 217 -11.51 -54.09 -16.64
CA ASP A 217 -12.85 -53.50 -16.42
C ASP A 217 -13.44 -53.87 -15.04
N LYS A 218 -12.69 -54.58 -14.18
CA LYS A 218 -13.16 -54.99 -12.86
C LYS A 218 -13.09 -53.80 -11.89
N ALA A 219 -14.25 -53.26 -11.53
CA ALA A 219 -14.37 -52.06 -10.65
C ALA A 219 -13.60 -52.18 -9.36
N GLY A 220 -13.55 -53.36 -8.72
CA GLY A 220 -12.80 -53.56 -7.47
C GLY A 220 -11.27 -53.43 -7.63
N LYS A 221 -10.72 -53.86 -8.79
CA LYS A 221 -9.29 -53.72 -9.08
C LYS A 221 -8.94 -52.26 -9.40
N ILE A 222 -9.81 -51.57 -10.12
CA ILE A 222 -9.66 -50.15 -10.43
C ILE A 222 -9.70 -49.33 -9.15
N ALA A 223 -10.66 -49.58 -8.24
CA ALA A 223 -10.77 -48.89 -6.98
C ALA A 223 -9.52 -49.11 -6.08
N TYR A 224 -8.99 -50.34 -6.04
CA TYR A 224 -7.76 -50.65 -5.32
C TYR A 224 -6.56 -49.89 -5.89
N ALA A 225 -6.38 -49.92 -7.22
CA ALA A 225 -5.28 -49.22 -7.87
C ALA A 225 -5.37 -47.70 -7.63
N ASN A 226 -6.57 -47.11 -7.74
CA ASN A 226 -6.78 -45.69 -7.41
C ASN A 226 -6.41 -45.35 -5.97
N SER A 227 -6.80 -46.21 -4.99
CA SER A 227 -6.47 -45.96 -3.61
C SER A 227 -4.95 -46.01 -3.33
N GLN A 228 -4.23 -46.88 -4.04
CA GLN A 228 -2.75 -46.93 -3.91
C GLN A 228 -2.08 -45.70 -4.53
N ILE A 229 -2.54 -45.30 -5.74
CA ILE A 229 -2.05 -44.07 -6.40
C ILE A 229 -2.35 -42.84 -5.55
N GLU A 230 -3.55 -42.75 -4.98
CA GLU A 230 -3.92 -41.65 -4.09
C GLU A 230 -3.05 -41.56 -2.84
N LYS A 231 -2.73 -42.69 -2.21
CA LYS A 231 -1.79 -42.75 -1.06
C LYS A 231 -0.40 -42.31 -1.46
N ALA A 232 0.10 -42.75 -2.63
CA ALA A 232 1.40 -42.35 -3.13
C ALA A 232 1.47 -40.83 -3.37
N VAL A 233 0.44 -40.24 -3.96
CA VAL A 233 0.37 -38.78 -4.21
C VAL A 233 0.30 -37.99 -2.91
N LYS A 234 -0.48 -38.47 -1.91
CA LYS A 234 -0.63 -37.78 -0.62
C LYS A 234 0.60 -37.92 0.28
N ASN A 235 1.19 -39.11 0.35
CA ASN A 235 2.21 -39.45 1.35
C ASN A 235 3.63 -39.51 0.76
N GLY A 236 3.77 -39.49 -0.58
CA GLY A 236 5.06 -39.71 -1.24
C GLY A 236 5.58 -41.15 -1.16
N GLU A 237 4.68 -42.13 -0.95
CA GLU A 237 5.01 -43.54 -0.81
C GLU A 237 5.16 -44.24 -2.17
N MET A 238 5.92 -45.33 -2.25
CA MET A 238 6.02 -46.12 -3.46
C MET A 238 4.74 -46.93 -3.69
N VAL A 239 4.25 -46.93 -4.95
CA VAL A 239 3.09 -47.72 -5.34
C VAL A 239 3.52 -49.10 -5.81
N GLY A 240 3.07 -50.13 -5.14
CA GLY A 240 3.22 -51.56 -5.59
C GLY A 240 1.94 -52.02 -6.29
N LEU A 241 1.94 -52.10 -7.60
CA LEU A 241 0.85 -52.64 -8.39
C LEU A 241 1.38 -53.83 -9.24
N PRO A 242 0.58 -54.89 -9.45
CA PRO A 242 0.97 -55.99 -10.35
C PRO A 242 1.22 -55.48 -11.76
N GLU A 243 2.21 -56.07 -12.42
CA GLU A 243 2.56 -55.74 -13.81
C GLU A 243 1.32 -55.87 -14.73
N GLY A 244 1.12 -54.90 -15.63
CA GLY A 244 -0.02 -54.88 -16.54
C GLY A 244 -1.36 -54.45 -15.92
N THR A 245 -1.39 -53.92 -14.70
CA THR A 245 -2.63 -53.43 -14.07
C THR A 245 -2.97 -51.99 -14.46
N VAL A 246 -1.98 -51.12 -14.53
CA VAL A 246 -2.13 -49.69 -14.81
C VAL A 246 -0.97 -49.19 -15.66
N LYS A 247 -1.25 -48.49 -16.73
CA LYS A 247 -0.28 -47.72 -17.49
C LYS A 247 -0.49 -46.25 -17.14
N ILE A 248 0.50 -45.61 -16.51
CA ILE A 248 0.47 -44.19 -16.22
C ILE A 248 1.23 -43.46 -17.31
N GLU A 249 0.54 -42.64 -18.07
CA GLU A 249 1.16 -41.70 -18.98
C GLU A 249 1.24 -40.32 -18.27
N ALA A 250 2.46 -39.89 -18.01
CA ALA A 250 2.66 -38.56 -17.43
C ALA A 250 2.03 -37.51 -18.35
N TYR A 251 1.34 -36.55 -17.78
CA TYR A 251 0.96 -35.37 -18.55
C TYR A 251 2.22 -34.79 -19.17
N PRO A 252 2.19 -34.45 -20.47
CA PRO A 252 3.29 -33.67 -21.01
C PRO A 252 3.42 -32.44 -20.14
N SER A 253 4.50 -32.37 -19.37
CA SER A 253 4.85 -31.19 -18.61
C SER A 253 4.85 -30.05 -19.63
N ARG A 254 3.81 -29.21 -19.60
CA ARG A 254 3.91 -27.93 -20.27
C ARG A 254 5.08 -27.28 -19.54
N SER A 255 6.21 -27.15 -20.28
CA SER A 255 7.41 -26.53 -19.77
C SER A 255 6.98 -25.36 -18.90
N SER A 256 7.46 -25.32 -17.67
CA SER A 256 7.28 -24.17 -16.82
C SER A 256 7.98 -23.00 -17.49
N GLU A 257 7.29 -22.38 -18.46
CA GLU A 257 7.69 -21.05 -18.91
C GLU A 257 7.85 -20.26 -17.63
N ASP A 258 8.97 -19.59 -17.50
CA ASP A 258 9.33 -18.85 -16.30
C ASP A 258 8.31 -17.71 -16.07
N ARG A 259 7.19 -18.08 -15.44
CA ARG A 259 6.12 -17.13 -15.08
C ARG A 259 6.51 -16.26 -13.90
N SER A 260 7.60 -16.61 -13.22
CA SER A 260 8.15 -15.81 -12.14
C SER A 260 8.55 -14.42 -12.64
N GLY A 261 9.01 -14.32 -13.88
CA GLY A 261 9.31 -13.05 -14.54
C GLY A 261 8.08 -12.15 -14.66
N TRP A 262 6.92 -12.70 -15.02
CA TRP A 262 5.67 -11.93 -15.11
C TRP A 262 5.20 -11.43 -13.74
N ILE A 263 5.17 -12.30 -12.73
CA ILE A 263 4.80 -11.92 -11.36
C ILE A 263 5.76 -10.85 -10.82
N THR A 264 7.07 -11.02 -11.05
CA THR A 264 8.09 -10.04 -10.65
C THR A 264 7.87 -8.69 -11.35
N LEU A 265 7.53 -8.69 -12.64
CA LEU A 265 7.21 -7.47 -13.38
C LEU A 265 6.01 -6.74 -12.77
N LEU A 266 4.92 -7.46 -12.46
CA LEU A 266 3.73 -6.90 -11.85
C LEU A 266 4.01 -6.33 -10.46
N GLN A 267 4.79 -7.04 -9.63
CA GLN A 267 5.21 -6.54 -8.32
C GLN A 267 6.05 -5.28 -8.45
N ASN A 268 7.05 -5.26 -9.35
CA ASN A 268 7.86 -4.08 -9.57
C ASN A 268 7.01 -2.89 -10.04
N LYS A 269 6.04 -3.14 -10.93
CA LYS A 269 5.11 -2.12 -11.41
C LYS A 269 4.24 -1.58 -10.29
N PHE A 270 3.73 -2.45 -9.41
CA PHE A 270 2.96 -2.05 -8.24
C PHE A 270 3.75 -1.11 -7.32
N TYR A 271 4.97 -1.50 -6.93
CA TYR A 271 5.82 -0.67 -6.06
C TYR A 271 6.20 0.67 -6.73
N GLN A 272 6.41 0.67 -8.05
CA GLN A 272 6.66 1.86 -8.83
C GLN A 272 5.45 2.83 -8.82
N ASP A 273 4.24 2.30 -9.02
CA ASP A 273 2.99 3.06 -9.00
C ASP A 273 2.68 3.58 -7.60
N PHE A 274 3.03 2.81 -6.56
CA PHE A 274 2.85 3.20 -5.16
C PHE A 274 3.91 4.23 -4.71
N GLY A 275 5.03 4.31 -5.42
CA GLY A 275 6.14 5.23 -5.10
C GLY A 275 7.06 4.74 -3.98
N VAL A 276 7.00 3.45 -3.63
CA VAL A 276 7.88 2.84 -2.63
C VAL A 276 8.80 1.84 -3.34
N PRO A 277 10.13 2.02 -3.31
CA PRO A 277 11.04 1.04 -3.91
C PRO A 277 10.86 -0.34 -3.28
N ARG A 278 10.85 -1.38 -4.11
CA ARG A 278 10.70 -2.77 -3.64
C ARG A 278 11.75 -3.13 -2.58
N THR A 279 12.96 -2.61 -2.72
CA THR A 279 14.06 -2.79 -1.76
C THR A 279 13.78 -2.24 -0.36
N ILE A 280 12.88 -1.28 -0.23
CA ILE A 280 12.43 -0.71 1.05
C ILE A 280 11.25 -1.50 1.63
N ALA A 281 10.36 -1.98 0.78
CA ALA A 281 9.14 -2.69 1.19
C ALA A 281 9.37 -4.20 1.39
N SER A 282 10.36 -4.80 0.70
CA SER A 282 10.70 -6.21 0.81
C SER A 282 12.22 -6.39 0.92
N SER A 283 12.65 -7.40 1.67
CA SER A 283 14.08 -7.72 1.86
C SER A 283 14.68 -8.51 0.68
N ASP A 284 14.15 -8.38 -0.52
CA ASP A 284 14.69 -9.06 -1.70
C ASP A 284 16.12 -8.60 -1.96
N GLY A 285 17.03 -9.57 -1.97
CA GLY A 285 18.49 -9.44 -2.01
C GLY A 285 19.03 -8.60 -3.17
N THR A 286 18.84 -7.31 -3.06
CA THR A 286 19.46 -6.33 -3.92
C THR A 286 20.92 -6.12 -3.47
N SER A 287 21.78 -5.82 -4.42
CA SER A 287 23.12 -5.37 -4.11
C SER A 287 23.07 -4.15 -3.17
N GLU A 288 24.10 -3.97 -2.35
CA GLU A 288 24.22 -2.80 -1.47
C GLU A 288 24.01 -1.47 -2.21
N VAL A 289 24.51 -1.37 -3.44
CA VAL A 289 24.30 -0.22 -4.32
C VAL A 289 22.84 -0.03 -4.69
N GLY A 290 22.12 -1.10 -5.04
CA GLY A 290 20.69 -1.04 -5.34
C GLY A 290 19.84 -0.61 -4.15
N GLY A 291 20.20 -1.03 -2.93
CA GLY A 291 19.57 -0.59 -1.69
C GLY A 291 19.80 0.90 -1.42
N LYS A 292 21.01 1.40 -1.59
CA LYS A 292 21.34 2.83 -1.44
C LYS A 292 20.62 3.69 -2.47
N MET A 293 20.60 3.28 -3.74
CA MET A 293 19.85 3.99 -4.80
C MET A 293 18.34 4.01 -4.52
N GLY A 294 17.78 2.88 -4.08
CA GLY A 294 16.36 2.84 -3.66
C GLY A 294 16.06 3.84 -2.56
N HIS A 295 16.95 3.98 -1.57
CA HIS A 295 16.78 4.96 -0.49
C HIS A 295 16.84 6.40 -1.01
N VAL A 296 17.79 6.73 -1.89
CA VAL A 296 17.93 8.09 -2.46
C VAL A 296 16.69 8.48 -3.28
N ILE A 297 16.10 7.55 -4.03
CA ILE A 297 14.86 7.78 -4.79
C ILE A 297 13.66 7.93 -3.84
N PHE A 298 13.65 7.23 -2.73
CA PHE A 298 12.56 7.24 -1.77
C PHE A 298 12.57 8.47 -0.84
N GLU A 299 13.76 9.06 -0.62
CA GLU A 299 13.95 10.20 0.27
C GLU A 299 13.02 11.39 -0.04
N PRO A 300 12.88 11.86 -1.30
CA PRO A 300 11.96 12.96 -1.61
C PRO A 300 10.49 12.60 -1.32
N ILE A 301 10.11 11.33 -1.48
CA ILE A 301 8.72 10.88 -1.33
C ILE A 301 8.27 10.95 0.12
N TYR A 302 9.02 10.32 1.05
CA TYR A 302 8.65 10.39 2.47
C TYR A 302 8.89 11.77 3.06
N THR A 303 9.88 12.53 2.56
CA THR A 303 10.11 13.91 3.00
C THR A 303 8.94 14.81 2.62
N LYS A 304 8.41 14.66 1.39
CA LYS A 304 7.20 15.37 0.98
C LYS A 304 6.03 15.03 1.89
N GLU A 305 5.83 13.75 2.21
CA GLU A 305 4.78 13.32 3.13
C GLU A 305 4.92 13.96 4.53
N GLN A 306 6.16 14.07 5.05
CA GLN A 306 6.43 14.78 6.31
C GLN A 306 6.05 16.24 6.21
N MET A 307 6.45 16.92 5.14
CA MET A 307 6.14 18.35 4.93
C MET A 307 4.63 18.57 4.81
N ASP A 308 3.92 17.74 4.06
CA ASP A 308 2.46 17.82 3.94
C ASP A 308 1.77 17.70 5.32
N LEU A 309 2.24 16.79 6.18
CA LEU A 309 1.72 16.62 7.54
C LEU A 309 2.05 17.82 8.46
N GLU A 310 3.29 18.33 8.38
CA GLU A 310 3.73 19.51 9.12
C GLU A 310 2.86 20.72 8.74
N ASP A 311 2.61 20.93 7.45
CA ASP A 311 1.80 22.01 6.92
C ASP A 311 0.32 21.85 7.29
N ASP A 312 -0.25 20.65 7.21
CA ASP A 312 -1.63 20.39 7.62
C ASP A 312 -1.83 20.67 9.12
N LEU A 313 -0.91 20.21 9.98
CA LEU A 313 -0.96 20.46 11.41
C LEU A 313 -0.83 21.96 11.73
N ALA A 314 0.09 22.66 11.07
CA ALA A 314 0.31 24.08 11.28
C ALA A 314 -0.89 24.91 10.80
N ASN A 315 -1.36 24.67 9.57
CA ASN A 315 -2.37 25.51 8.93
C ASN A 315 -3.78 25.24 9.46
N GLN A 316 -4.13 23.97 9.74
CA GLN A 316 -5.48 23.61 10.16
C GLN A 316 -5.66 23.65 11.68
N GLN A 317 -4.59 23.37 12.44
CA GLN A 317 -4.68 23.16 13.89
C GLN A 317 -3.79 24.07 14.71
N ALA A 318 -2.98 24.92 14.08
CA ALA A 318 -1.96 25.76 14.75
C ALA A 318 -0.96 24.93 15.59
N ILE A 319 -0.69 23.69 15.19
CA ILE A 319 0.27 22.80 15.83
C ILE A 319 1.58 22.85 15.05
N PHE A 320 2.63 23.41 15.64
CA PHE A 320 3.93 23.58 14.99
C PHE A 320 4.91 22.51 15.45
N ILE A 321 5.10 21.50 14.63
CA ILE A 321 6.06 20.41 14.85
C ILE A 321 6.96 20.23 13.64
N THR A 322 8.02 19.46 13.80
CA THR A 322 8.89 19.00 12.70
C THR A 322 9.21 17.53 12.93
N PHE A 323 8.97 16.69 11.93
CA PHE A 323 9.36 15.28 11.97
C PHE A 323 10.87 15.13 11.79
N ASN A 324 11.46 14.18 12.52
CA ASN A 324 12.89 13.90 12.39
C ASN A 324 13.20 13.23 11.06
N ARG A 325 14.07 13.88 10.28
CA ARG A 325 14.51 13.37 8.97
C ARG A 325 15.78 12.54 9.13
N PRO A 326 15.92 11.42 8.41
CA PRO A 326 17.19 10.70 8.34
C PRO A 326 18.24 11.55 7.63
N PRO A 327 19.55 11.30 7.87
CA PRO A 327 20.61 11.92 7.07
C PRO A 327 20.43 11.53 5.61
N SER A 328 20.61 12.48 4.69
CA SER A 328 20.58 12.20 3.25
C SER A 328 21.78 11.35 2.84
N LEU A 329 21.52 10.29 2.07
CA LEU A 329 22.56 9.42 1.52
C LEU A 329 23.04 9.84 0.12
N GLY A 330 22.42 10.86 -0.48
CA GLY A 330 22.72 11.29 -1.86
C GLY A 330 24.19 11.65 -2.09
N GLY A 331 24.82 12.31 -1.12
CA GLY A 331 26.25 12.65 -1.20
C GLY A 331 27.18 11.44 -1.10
N LEU A 332 26.83 10.47 -0.24
CA LEU A 332 27.63 9.27 -0.03
C LEU A 332 27.64 8.34 -1.25
N VAL A 333 26.51 8.25 -1.96
CA VAL A 333 26.42 7.42 -3.19
C VAL A 333 27.30 8.00 -4.30
N GLN A 334 27.32 9.32 -4.46
CA GLN A 334 28.17 9.98 -5.47
C GLN A 334 29.67 9.77 -5.19
N ASP A 335 30.08 9.81 -3.93
CA ASP A 335 31.47 9.59 -3.54
C ASP A 335 31.90 8.13 -3.73
N GLU A 336 31.01 7.16 -3.53
CA GLU A 336 31.31 5.74 -3.77
C GLU A 336 31.33 5.38 -5.28
N GLU A 337 30.46 5.98 -6.09
CA GLU A 337 30.50 5.82 -7.54
C GLU A 337 31.80 6.40 -8.11
N ALA A 338 32.25 7.54 -7.62
CA ALA A 338 33.52 8.15 -8.01
C ALA A 338 34.74 7.26 -7.65
N LYS A 339 34.66 6.55 -6.51
CA LYS A 339 35.72 5.60 -6.10
C LYS A 339 35.69 4.29 -6.91
N ASN A 340 34.50 3.77 -7.25
CA ASN A 340 34.37 2.51 -7.99
C ASN A 340 34.64 2.64 -9.50
N THR A 341 34.50 3.82 -10.10
CA THR A 341 34.77 4.04 -11.52
C THR A 341 36.26 4.20 -11.83
N GLY A 342 37.15 4.11 -10.84
CA GLY A 342 38.59 4.20 -11.06
C GLY A 342 39.04 5.52 -11.67
N GLN A 343 38.19 6.50 -11.71
CA GLN A 343 38.56 7.86 -12.07
C GLN A 343 39.29 8.50 -10.89
N THR A 344 40.55 8.13 -10.76
CA THR A 344 41.51 9.01 -10.11
C THR A 344 41.29 10.38 -10.76
N ARG A 345 40.73 11.33 -10.06
CA ARG A 345 40.79 12.74 -10.46
C ARG A 345 42.25 13.01 -10.70
N LEU A 346 42.66 13.08 -11.96
CA LEU A 346 43.94 13.65 -12.34
C LEU A 346 43.94 15.06 -11.76
N GLN A 347 44.70 15.26 -10.71
CA GLN A 347 44.90 16.61 -10.19
C GLN A 347 45.52 17.42 -11.32
N PRO A 348 45.13 18.68 -11.51
CA PRO A 348 45.66 19.52 -12.60
C PRO A 348 47.19 19.67 -12.58
N ASN A 349 47.89 19.24 -11.54
CA ASN A 349 49.32 19.29 -11.39
C ASN A 349 50.08 18.05 -11.90
N ASP A 350 49.42 16.94 -12.25
CA ASP A 350 50.13 15.75 -12.71
C ASP A 350 50.50 15.77 -14.21
N THR A 351 50.06 16.79 -14.95
CA THR A 351 50.43 16.97 -16.37
C THR A 351 51.62 17.90 -16.59
N ALA A 352 52.26 18.39 -15.49
CA ALA A 352 53.32 19.39 -15.61
C ALA A 352 54.75 18.85 -15.48
N ILE A 353 54.96 17.53 -15.41
CA ILE A 353 56.34 16.96 -15.26
C ILE A 353 56.55 15.88 -16.29
N THR A 354 56.69 16.24 -17.55
CA THR A 354 57.51 15.55 -18.56
C THR A 354 57.68 16.39 -19.83
N MET A 355 58.06 17.63 -19.68
CA MET A 355 58.75 18.35 -20.74
C MET A 355 59.97 18.99 -20.15
N ASN A 356 61.02 18.18 -19.95
CA ASN A 356 62.36 18.70 -19.87
C ASN A 356 63.33 17.68 -20.46
N ARG A 357 63.86 18.04 -21.65
CA ARG A 357 65.19 17.86 -22.17
C ARG A 357 65.62 16.42 -22.52
N GLU A 358 65.73 16.15 -23.81
CA GLU A 358 67.05 16.45 -24.54
C GLU A 358 66.70 16.77 -25.99
#